data_5816d57ce45cf8b2c7bbe6e67217f196
#
_entry.id   5816d57ce45cf8b2c7bbe6e67217f196
#
_cell.length_a   1.000
_cell.length_b   1.000
_cell.length_c   1.000
_cell.angle_alpha   90.00
_cell.angle_beta   90.00
_cell.angle_gamma   90.00
#
_symmetry.space_group_name_H-M   'P 1'
#
loop_
_entity.id
_entity.type
_entity.pdbx_description
1 polymer ?
#
loop_
_entity_poly.entity_id
_entity_poly.type
_entity_poly.pdbx_seq_one_letter_code
_entity_poly.pdbx_strand_id
1 'polypeptide(L)'
;MKKIAIIALAVLSLAACNKKTANSLAEAVKNVSLTCTPEVLEVVNDTVTAKIEVTYPAGYFSKDAQVIVAPYVVWEGGELPLRPFLYQGEAVKDNNKVVPSAGGTVRETVVFPYRPAMSLCRLELRSTAFIGGKQVEVPVIKVADGCINLAKWASRDGVYTYKADGYQEKVVTTAEGQILYDVNSSAVKGSQLGNSSIKKLQGAIAEGAESERITVRGTKIISYASPEGGEELNDKLSQERSEAAQKAWKQIGKGAEAGSTEIKSVGQDWEGFQEAIKASNLEDKDLILRVLSMYSDPAVRESEIKNLSQVYTEIKEQVFPELRRSRFITELEYQNYSEADLKRLLEHKRLYLLDEEAILRLAALTDSLEMKQTLYRAASERMGSQKGQYNLGITLLEKNSYSAAEVYFDKLKDQADADLLNARGVIALHGGKVDEAARLFEQSGTPEAKQNLGLVALQKGDFDTAASQLEGCGSRNEAIVKISKKDYDGAIKILEKEDSAEALYLAAVASARKGDKAGVNKYLQAAFEKDPSLRDTALKDIEFAGFEI
;
A
#
# COMPACT_ATOMS: atom_id res chain seq x y z
N MET A 1 23.21 5.38 -32.07
CA MET A 1 24.27 5.03 -33.04
C MET A 1 25.28 4.17 -32.31
N LYS A 2 25.41 2.90 -32.69
CA LYS A 2 26.32 1.94 -32.09
C LYS A 2 27.76 2.37 -32.35
N LYS A 3 28.40 3.06 -31.43
CA LYS A 3 29.86 3.18 -31.41
C LYS A 3 30.40 1.98 -30.67
N ILE A 4 30.77 0.94 -31.41
CA ILE A 4 31.57 -0.18 -30.93
C ILE A 4 32.90 0.42 -30.49
N ALA A 5 33.13 0.50 -29.19
CA ALA A 5 34.44 0.84 -28.64
C ALA A 5 35.35 -0.38 -28.91
N ILE A 6 36.10 -0.32 -29.99
CA ILE A 6 37.15 -1.30 -30.33
C ILE A 6 38.33 -1.01 -29.40
N ILE A 7 38.49 -1.82 -28.38
CA ILE A 7 39.57 -1.65 -27.41
C ILE A 7 40.43 -2.90 -27.41
N ALA A 8 41.71 -2.68 -27.61
CA ALA A 8 42.76 -3.57 -27.84
C ALA A 8 43.28 -4.26 -26.58
N LEU A 9 43.02 -5.53 -26.43
CA LEU A 9 43.88 -6.40 -25.62
C LEU A 9 44.97 -6.96 -26.51
N ALA A 10 46.03 -6.21 -26.77
CA ALA A 10 47.18 -6.65 -27.53
C ALA A 10 48.05 -7.55 -26.65
N VAL A 11 47.77 -8.83 -26.58
CA VAL A 11 48.72 -9.81 -26.09
C VAL A 11 49.17 -10.68 -27.27
N LEU A 12 50.04 -10.17 -28.01
CA LEU A 12 51.32 -10.64 -28.52
C LEU A 12 51.38 -12.00 -29.25
N SER A 13 51.29 -11.93 -30.56
CA SER A 13 52.10 -12.81 -31.42
C SER A 13 53.53 -12.27 -31.48
N LEU A 14 54.34 -12.44 -30.43
CA LEU A 14 55.77 -12.20 -30.47
C LEU A 14 56.53 -13.52 -30.69
N ALA A 15 56.31 -14.14 -31.82
CA ALA A 15 57.21 -15.13 -32.36
C ALA A 15 57.76 -14.61 -33.70
N ALA A 16 58.56 -13.56 -33.70
CA ALA A 16 59.60 -13.25 -34.69
C ALA A 16 60.21 -11.89 -34.43
N CYS A 17 61.50 -11.86 -34.30
CA CYS A 17 62.36 -10.73 -34.11
C CYS A 17 62.19 -9.60 -35.14
N ASN A 18 62.35 -8.37 -34.66
CA ASN A 18 62.76 -7.17 -35.36
C ASN A 18 61.73 -6.30 -36.11
N LYS A 19 61.56 -5.11 -35.56
CA LYS A 19 61.17 -3.84 -36.22
C LYS A 19 59.81 -3.66 -36.92
N LYS A 20 58.84 -4.56 -36.75
CA LYS A 20 57.44 -4.31 -37.26
C LYS A 20 56.40 -4.25 -36.15
N THR A 21 56.77 -3.99 -34.92
CA THR A 21 55.97 -4.29 -33.73
C THR A 21 54.78 -3.39 -33.48
N ALA A 22 54.80 -2.12 -33.85
CA ALA A 22 53.69 -1.21 -33.56
C ALA A 22 52.50 -1.35 -34.53
N ASN A 23 52.75 -1.60 -35.79
CA ASN A 23 51.66 -1.73 -36.80
C ASN A 23 50.97 -3.11 -36.76
N SER A 24 51.70 -4.18 -36.43
CA SER A 24 51.13 -5.53 -36.28
C SER A 24 50.30 -5.67 -35.00
N LEU A 25 50.66 -4.97 -33.95
CA LEU A 25 49.87 -4.85 -32.72
C LEU A 25 48.56 -4.12 -32.98
N ALA A 26 48.58 -3.00 -33.71
CA ALA A 26 47.40 -2.24 -34.06
C ALA A 26 46.41 -3.00 -34.98
N GLU A 27 46.90 -3.93 -35.82
CA GLU A 27 46.08 -4.80 -36.67
C GLU A 27 45.48 -6.02 -35.90
N ALA A 28 46.24 -6.62 -35.02
CA ALA A 28 45.75 -7.72 -34.15
C ALA A 28 44.61 -7.26 -33.24
N VAL A 29 44.70 -6.03 -32.78
CA VAL A 29 43.71 -5.33 -31.95
C VAL A 29 42.34 -5.22 -32.59
N LYS A 30 42.27 -5.09 -33.93
CA LYS A 30 41.00 -4.91 -34.65
C LYS A 30 40.07 -6.13 -34.61
N ASN A 31 40.59 -7.29 -34.28
CA ASN A 31 39.87 -8.57 -34.30
C ASN A 31 39.45 -9.09 -32.93
N VAL A 32 39.68 -8.31 -31.84
CA VAL A 32 39.25 -8.66 -30.49
C VAL A 32 38.02 -7.84 -30.15
N SER A 33 36.96 -8.52 -29.70
CA SER A 33 35.79 -7.79 -29.15
C SER A 33 35.81 -7.86 -27.63
N LEU A 34 35.59 -6.71 -27.01
CA LEU A 34 35.38 -6.58 -25.56
C LEU A 34 34.02 -5.98 -25.33
N THR A 35 33.22 -6.63 -24.52
CA THR A 35 31.91 -6.11 -24.07
C THR A 35 31.84 -6.11 -22.58
N CYS A 36 31.09 -5.15 -22.04
CA CYS A 36 30.77 -5.05 -20.62
C CYS A 36 29.25 -5.01 -20.44
N THR A 37 28.75 -5.75 -19.48
CA THR A 37 27.35 -5.73 -19.11
C THR A 37 27.22 -5.40 -17.62
N PRO A 38 26.55 -4.28 -17.25
CA PRO A 38 25.94 -3.26 -18.13
C PRO A 38 27.01 -2.46 -18.91
N GLU A 39 26.60 -1.82 -20.03
CA GLU A 39 27.48 -1.02 -20.88
C GLU A 39 27.99 0.24 -20.17
N VAL A 40 27.16 0.85 -19.33
CA VAL A 40 27.52 1.86 -18.34
C VAL A 40 27.32 1.22 -16.96
N LEU A 41 28.32 1.33 -16.08
CA LEU A 41 28.26 0.72 -14.75
C LEU A 41 27.09 1.28 -13.95
N GLU A 42 26.33 0.40 -13.27
CA GLU A 42 25.17 0.74 -12.47
C GLU A 42 25.34 0.29 -11.02
N VAL A 43 24.84 1.10 -10.11
CA VAL A 43 24.83 0.80 -8.67
C VAL A 43 23.55 0.05 -8.30
N VAL A 44 23.74 -1.12 -7.68
CA VAL A 44 22.66 -1.94 -7.15
C VAL A 44 23.02 -2.30 -5.71
N ASN A 45 22.20 -1.91 -4.75
CA ASN A 45 22.44 -2.15 -3.31
C ASN A 45 23.87 -1.78 -2.89
N ASP A 46 24.28 -0.54 -3.19
CA ASP A 46 25.60 0.03 -2.90
C ASP A 46 26.78 -0.75 -3.49
N THR A 47 26.51 -1.63 -4.44
CA THR A 47 27.51 -2.47 -5.10
C THR A 47 27.41 -2.31 -6.62
N VAL A 48 28.55 -2.37 -7.29
CA VAL A 48 28.64 -2.39 -8.76
C VAL A 48 29.12 -3.75 -9.21
N THR A 49 28.40 -4.34 -10.15
CA THR A 49 28.78 -5.62 -10.79
C THR A 49 28.96 -5.39 -12.28
N ALA A 50 30.14 -5.74 -12.81
CA ALA A 50 30.47 -5.67 -14.23
C ALA A 50 30.82 -7.05 -14.76
N LYS A 51 30.11 -7.54 -15.77
CA LYS A 51 30.43 -8.78 -16.51
C LYS A 51 31.19 -8.39 -17.76
N ILE A 52 32.44 -8.81 -17.83
CA ILE A 52 33.35 -8.52 -18.95
C ILE A 52 33.47 -9.79 -19.82
N GLU A 53 33.23 -9.64 -21.10
CA GLU A 53 33.41 -10.71 -22.07
C GLU A 53 34.42 -10.27 -23.14
N VAL A 54 35.44 -11.07 -23.33
CA VAL A 54 36.48 -10.82 -24.33
C VAL A 54 36.53 -12.01 -25.29
N THR A 55 36.26 -11.75 -26.56
CA THR A 55 36.40 -12.72 -27.64
C THR A 55 37.60 -12.41 -28.49
N TYR A 56 38.47 -13.39 -28.68
CA TYR A 56 39.75 -13.24 -29.37
C TYR A 56 39.93 -14.35 -30.44
N PRO A 57 40.62 -14.05 -31.58
CA PRO A 57 40.82 -14.99 -32.67
C PRO A 57 41.94 -16.00 -32.37
N ALA A 58 42.04 -17.02 -33.23
CA ALA A 58 43.14 -17.99 -33.18
C ALA A 58 44.50 -17.30 -33.36
N GLY A 59 45.50 -17.78 -32.59
CA GLY A 59 46.85 -17.23 -32.60
C GLY A 59 47.04 -15.92 -31.85
N TYR A 60 45.99 -15.40 -31.23
CA TYR A 60 46.05 -14.14 -30.45
C TYR A 60 46.82 -14.32 -29.13
N PHE A 61 46.61 -15.44 -28.43
CA PHE A 61 47.27 -15.73 -27.15
C PHE A 61 48.41 -16.73 -27.37
N SER A 62 49.65 -16.37 -26.97
CA SER A 62 50.81 -17.26 -27.14
C SER A 62 50.73 -18.46 -26.19
N LYS A 63 51.16 -19.65 -26.66
CA LYS A 63 51.09 -20.88 -25.87
C LYS A 63 51.97 -20.84 -24.62
N ASP A 64 53.03 -20.02 -24.60
CA ASP A 64 54.01 -19.86 -23.51
C ASP A 64 53.82 -18.56 -22.72
N ALA A 65 52.74 -17.83 -22.96
CA ALA A 65 52.42 -16.57 -22.26
C ALA A 65 51.81 -16.81 -20.89
N GLN A 66 52.17 -15.93 -19.95
CA GLN A 66 51.44 -15.72 -18.70
C GLN A 66 50.99 -14.27 -18.67
N VAL A 67 49.74 -14.01 -18.27
CA VAL A 67 49.17 -12.66 -18.25
C VAL A 67 48.46 -12.42 -16.94
N ILE A 68 48.82 -11.34 -16.29
CA ILE A 68 48.13 -10.79 -15.12
C ILE A 68 47.25 -9.62 -15.61
N VAL A 69 45.94 -9.70 -15.43
CA VAL A 69 44.99 -8.65 -15.79
C VAL A 69 44.40 -8.08 -14.51
N ALA A 70 44.81 -6.89 -14.15
CA ALA A 70 44.34 -6.18 -12.93
C ALA A 70 43.26 -5.16 -13.29
N PRO A 71 42.01 -5.37 -12.86
CA PRO A 71 40.97 -4.35 -12.99
C PRO A 71 41.18 -3.21 -11.99
N TYR A 72 40.96 -1.99 -12.45
CA TYR A 72 40.99 -0.77 -11.64
C TYR A 72 39.74 0.05 -11.87
N VAL A 73 39.14 0.56 -10.80
CA VAL A 73 38.14 1.61 -10.87
C VAL A 73 38.83 2.94 -10.63
N VAL A 74 38.81 3.84 -11.60
CA VAL A 74 39.52 5.11 -11.57
C VAL A 74 38.56 6.28 -11.62
N TRP A 75 38.69 7.24 -10.71
CA TRP A 75 37.88 8.45 -10.67
C TRP A 75 38.78 9.67 -10.38
N GLU A 76 38.22 10.85 -10.46
CA GLU A 76 38.98 12.07 -10.11
C GLU A 76 39.44 12.02 -8.63
N GLY A 77 40.77 12.07 -8.44
CA GLY A 77 41.37 12.05 -7.10
C GLY A 77 41.59 10.68 -6.47
N GLY A 78 41.32 9.55 -7.20
CA GLY A 78 41.59 8.23 -6.65
C GLY A 78 41.42 7.04 -7.59
N GLU A 79 41.85 5.91 -7.10
CA GLU A 79 41.62 4.62 -7.79
C GLU A 79 41.42 3.50 -6.77
N LEU A 80 40.73 2.45 -7.20
CA LEU A 80 40.52 1.23 -6.43
C LEU A 80 41.01 0.03 -7.24
N PRO A 81 42.13 -0.59 -6.83
CA PRO A 81 42.56 -1.86 -7.41
C PRO A 81 41.62 -2.98 -7.00
N LEU A 82 41.29 -3.87 -7.94
CA LEU A 82 40.44 -5.02 -7.71
C LEU A 82 41.25 -6.29 -7.88
N ARG A 83 40.66 -7.45 -7.54
CA ARG A 83 41.32 -8.74 -7.64
C ARG A 83 41.74 -9.02 -9.07
N PRO A 84 43.05 -9.30 -9.33
CA PRO A 84 43.52 -9.59 -10.67
C PRO A 84 43.06 -10.96 -11.16
N PHE A 85 42.93 -11.10 -12.47
CA PHE A 85 42.73 -12.33 -13.18
C PHE A 85 44.07 -12.83 -13.71
N LEU A 86 44.32 -14.15 -13.58
CA LEU A 86 45.55 -14.76 -13.97
C LEU A 86 45.31 -15.74 -15.11
N TYR A 87 45.98 -15.54 -16.23
CA TYR A 87 45.86 -16.36 -17.44
C TYR A 87 47.17 -16.97 -17.86
N GLN A 88 47.10 -18.12 -18.49
CA GLN A 88 48.26 -18.79 -19.08
C GLN A 88 47.92 -19.44 -20.41
N GLY A 89 48.94 -19.55 -21.26
CA GLY A 89 48.87 -20.33 -22.50
C GLY A 89 48.98 -21.83 -22.25
N GLU A 90 48.64 -22.61 -23.26
CA GLU A 90 48.55 -24.08 -23.19
C GLU A 90 49.86 -24.82 -22.86
N ALA A 91 51.02 -24.19 -23.13
CA ALA A 91 52.32 -24.76 -22.85
C ALA A 91 52.86 -24.43 -21.44
N VAL A 92 52.23 -23.49 -20.74
CA VAL A 92 52.64 -23.10 -19.38
C VAL A 92 52.09 -24.11 -18.37
N LYS A 93 52.93 -24.57 -17.47
CA LYS A 93 52.57 -25.53 -16.41
C LYS A 93 52.41 -24.79 -15.08
N ASP A 94 51.33 -24.05 -14.97
CA ASP A 94 50.95 -23.35 -13.74
C ASP A 94 49.46 -23.53 -13.51
N ASN A 95 48.90 -23.01 -12.39
CA ASN A 95 47.50 -23.19 -12.01
C ASN A 95 46.60 -21.99 -12.42
N ASN A 96 47.01 -21.23 -13.43
CA ASN A 96 46.22 -20.11 -13.94
C ASN A 96 45.18 -20.58 -14.96
N LYS A 97 44.19 -19.74 -15.27
CA LYS A 97 43.18 -20.06 -16.28
C LYS A 97 43.82 -20.18 -17.67
N VAL A 98 43.68 -21.33 -18.27
CA VAL A 98 44.26 -21.57 -19.61
C VAL A 98 43.44 -20.87 -20.68
N VAL A 99 44.14 -20.13 -21.56
CA VAL A 99 43.57 -19.44 -22.70
C VAL A 99 43.99 -20.20 -23.99
N PRO A 100 43.05 -20.82 -24.73
CA PRO A 100 43.38 -21.61 -25.92
C PRO A 100 44.01 -20.80 -27.03
N SER A 101 45.06 -21.31 -27.65
CA SER A 101 45.66 -20.69 -28.84
C SER A 101 44.78 -20.74 -30.08
N ALA A 102 43.75 -21.62 -30.09
CA ALA A 102 42.75 -21.70 -31.15
C ALA A 102 41.74 -20.53 -31.18
N GLY A 103 41.83 -19.61 -30.24
CA GLY A 103 40.85 -18.55 -30.05
C GLY A 103 39.71 -18.98 -29.13
N GLY A 104 38.87 -18.01 -28.73
CA GLY A 104 37.74 -18.27 -27.84
C GLY A 104 37.23 -17.03 -27.11
N THR A 105 36.43 -17.28 -26.08
CA THR A 105 35.83 -16.24 -25.27
C THR A 105 36.19 -16.43 -23.80
N VAL A 106 36.67 -15.37 -23.17
CA VAL A 106 36.92 -15.31 -21.74
C VAL A 106 35.83 -14.44 -21.10
N ARG A 107 35.28 -14.92 -19.99
CA ARG A 107 34.26 -14.21 -19.20
C ARG A 107 34.72 -14.04 -17.78
N GLU A 108 34.64 -12.79 -17.29
CA GLU A 108 35.00 -12.45 -15.92
C GLU A 108 33.94 -11.55 -15.31
N THR A 109 33.84 -11.61 -13.98
CA THR A 109 32.94 -10.74 -13.23
C THR A 109 33.73 -9.92 -12.24
N VAL A 110 33.55 -8.63 -12.27
CA VAL A 110 34.15 -7.68 -11.35
C VAL A 110 33.06 -7.13 -10.43
N VAL A 111 33.29 -7.15 -9.13
CA VAL A 111 32.38 -6.65 -8.11
C VAL A 111 33.14 -5.71 -7.18
N PHE A 112 32.57 -4.54 -6.90
CA PHE A 112 33.16 -3.58 -5.98
C PHE A 112 32.09 -2.71 -5.28
N PRO A 113 32.39 -2.22 -4.05
CA PRO A 113 31.49 -1.32 -3.35
C PRO A 113 31.48 0.06 -4.01
N TYR A 114 30.32 0.67 -4.13
CA TYR A 114 30.18 2.03 -4.63
C TYR A 114 30.56 3.06 -3.56
N ARG A 115 31.15 4.16 -4.03
CA ARG A 115 31.39 5.39 -3.23
C ARG A 115 30.91 6.59 -4.03
N PRO A 116 30.36 7.65 -3.40
CA PRO A 116 29.86 8.83 -4.11
C PRO A 116 30.89 9.47 -5.06
N ALA A 117 32.18 9.43 -4.72
CA ALA A 117 33.26 9.90 -5.59
C ALA A 117 33.39 9.12 -6.91
N MET A 118 32.77 7.95 -7.03
CA MET A 118 32.79 7.09 -8.22
C MET A 118 31.62 7.37 -9.19
N SER A 119 30.81 8.43 -8.96
CA SER A 119 29.68 8.77 -9.85
C SER A 119 30.15 9.09 -11.27
N LEU A 120 31.36 9.58 -11.44
CA LEU A 120 32.05 9.71 -12.72
C LEU A 120 33.36 8.94 -12.63
N CYS A 121 33.34 7.68 -13.01
CA CYS A 121 34.51 6.81 -12.98
C CYS A 121 34.64 6.02 -14.28
N ARG A 122 35.75 5.32 -14.41
CA ARG A 122 35.94 4.31 -15.46
C ARG A 122 36.50 3.03 -14.87
N LEU A 123 36.02 1.91 -15.36
CA LEU A 123 36.64 0.61 -15.14
C LEU A 123 37.69 0.39 -16.23
N GLU A 124 38.90 0.11 -15.85
CA GLU A 124 39.99 -0.16 -16.77
C GLU A 124 40.75 -1.42 -16.38
N LEU A 125 41.36 -2.09 -17.38
CA LEU A 125 42.22 -3.23 -17.18
C LEU A 125 43.66 -2.80 -17.42
N ARG A 126 44.52 -3.07 -16.45
CA ARG A 126 45.95 -2.90 -16.52
C ARG A 126 46.57 -4.31 -16.56
N SER A 127 47.26 -4.61 -17.63
CA SER A 127 47.75 -5.98 -17.84
C SER A 127 49.26 -6.00 -17.93
N THR A 128 49.86 -7.08 -17.39
CA THR A 128 51.29 -7.36 -17.53
C THR A 128 51.40 -8.77 -18.14
N ALA A 129 52.09 -8.88 -19.25
CA ALA A 129 52.35 -10.16 -19.90
C ALA A 129 53.80 -10.59 -19.72
N PHE A 130 54.03 -11.90 -19.56
CA PHE A 130 55.33 -12.53 -19.57
C PHE A 130 55.36 -13.57 -20.69
N ILE A 131 56.35 -13.45 -21.61
CA ILE A 131 56.49 -14.36 -22.76
C ILE A 131 57.96 -14.74 -22.85
N GLY A 132 58.25 -16.04 -22.82
CA GLY A 132 59.62 -16.55 -22.82
C GLY A 132 60.48 -15.93 -21.68
N GLY A 133 59.89 -15.64 -20.52
CA GLY A 133 60.53 -15.04 -19.37
C GLY A 133 60.77 -13.53 -19.47
N LYS A 134 60.31 -12.84 -20.52
CA LYS A 134 60.42 -11.40 -20.69
C LYS A 134 59.07 -10.73 -20.37
N GLN A 135 59.14 -9.66 -19.58
CA GLN A 135 57.96 -8.80 -19.31
C GLN A 135 57.66 -7.94 -20.54
N VAL A 136 56.36 -7.86 -20.87
CA VAL A 136 55.86 -7.03 -21.95
C VAL A 136 54.75 -6.17 -21.42
N GLU A 137 54.86 -4.85 -21.67
CA GLU A 137 53.81 -3.90 -21.28
C GLU A 137 52.61 -4.03 -22.23
N VAL A 138 51.42 -4.05 -21.63
CA VAL A 138 50.14 -4.10 -22.36
C VAL A 138 49.45 -2.72 -22.14
N PRO A 139 48.97 -2.06 -23.17
CA PRO A 139 48.23 -0.82 -23.03
C PRO A 139 47.05 -0.96 -22.07
N VAL A 140 46.77 0.11 -21.31
CA VAL A 140 45.56 0.18 -20.44
C VAL A 140 44.31 0.19 -21.30
N ILE A 141 43.34 -0.64 -20.92
CA ILE A 141 42.08 -0.78 -21.66
C ILE A 141 40.94 -0.25 -20.82
N LYS A 142 40.23 0.75 -21.31
CA LYS A 142 38.96 1.17 -20.72
C LYS A 142 37.85 0.16 -21.07
N VAL A 143 37.17 -0.35 -20.05
CA VAL A 143 36.11 -1.36 -20.15
C VAL A 143 34.72 -0.70 -20.18
N ALA A 144 34.45 0.18 -19.23
CA ALA A 144 33.18 0.86 -19.10
C ALA A 144 33.34 2.18 -18.35
N ASP A 145 32.42 3.08 -18.60
CA ASP A 145 32.24 4.28 -17.78
C ASP A 145 31.14 4.03 -16.71
N GLY A 146 31.11 4.81 -15.66
CA GLY A 146 30.08 4.71 -14.60
C GLY A 146 30.32 5.74 -13.50
N CYS A 147 29.53 5.74 -12.46
CA CYS A 147 28.43 4.80 -12.17
C CYS A 147 27.09 5.53 -12.16
N ILE A 148 26.11 4.95 -12.81
CA ILE A 148 24.71 5.39 -12.70
C ILE A 148 24.17 4.93 -11.34
N ASN A 149 23.56 5.84 -10.58
CA ASN A 149 22.90 5.53 -9.31
C ASN A 149 21.54 6.24 -9.26
N LEU A 150 20.52 5.64 -9.88
CA LEU A 150 19.15 6.18 -9.84
C LEU A 150 18.50 6.04 -8.45
N ALA A 151 18.82 4.98 -7.72
CA ALA A 151 18.22 4.70 -6.41
C ALA A 151 18.56 5.78 -5.36
N LYS A 152 19.67 6.53 -5.54
CA LYS A 152 20.03 7.65 -4.65
C LYS A 152 18.98 8.77 -4.60
N TRP A 153 18.17 8.88 -5.67
CA TRP A 153 17.13 9.89 -5.83
C TRP A 153 15.76 9.44 -5.35
N ALA A 154 15.63 8.18 -4.94
CA ALA A 154 14.38 7.66 -4.40
C ALA A 154 14.00 8.42 -3.12
N SER A 155 12.73 8.85 -3.03
CA SER A 155 12.20 9.30 -1.75
C SER A 155 12.19 8.12 -0.78
N ARG A 156 12.65 8.36 0.44
CA ARG A 156 12.58 7.39 1.55
C ARG A 156 11.34 7.60 2.41
N ASP A 157 10.53 8.60 2.07
CA ASP A 157 9.28 8.87 2.76
C ASP A 157 8.30 7.75 2.43
N GLY A 158 8.01 6.94 3.43
CA GLY A 158 7.04 5.87 3.29
C GLY A 158 5.63 6.44 3.23
N VAL A 159 4.72 5.65 2.63
CA VAL A 159 3.30 5.98 2.56
C VAL A 159 2.58 5.38 3.77
N TYR A 160 1.74 6.18 4.41
CA TYR A 160 0.89 5.80 5.54
C TYR A 160 -0.41 6.60 5.51
N THR A 161 -1.41 6.14 6.23
CA THR A 161 -2.73 6.78 6.28
C THR A 161 -3.16 7.03 7.73
N TYR A 162 -4.02 8.03 7.90
CA TYR A 162 -4.76 8.22 9.15
C TYR A 162 -5.93 7.25 9.21
N LYS A 163 -6.25 6.74 10.38
CA LYS A 163 -7.52 6.04 10.59
C LYS A 163 -8.69 7.01 10.48
N ALA A 164 -9.71 6.59 9.75
CA ALA A 164 -10.91 7.40 9.54
C ALA A 164 -11.59 7.77 10.86
N ASP A 165 -12.12 8.98 10.92
CA ASP A 165 -12.80 9.52 12.11
C ASP A 165 -14.10 8.75 12.43
N GLY A 166 -14.81 8.26 11.40
CA GLY A 166 -16.11 7.60 11.56
C GLY A 166 -17.26 8.57 11.78
N TYR A 167 -17.01 9.86 11.76
CA TYR A 167 -18.00 10.90 12.03
C TYR A 167 -19.11 10.96 10.98
N GLN A 168 -20.33 11.04 11.43
CA GLN A 168 -21.50 11.21 10.58
C GLN A 168 -22.29 12.44 11.07
N GLU A 169 -22.55 13.41 10.19
CA GLU A 169 -23.38 14.56 10.53
C GLU A 169 -24.83 14.17 10.83
N LYS A 170 -25.29 13.10 10.19
CA LYS A 170 -26.63 12.56 10.38
C LYS A 170 -26.54 11.07 10.67
N VAL A 171 -27.08 10.68 11.80
CA VAL A 171 -27.16 9.29 12.20
C VAL A 171 -28.63 8.88 12.24
N VAL A 172 -28.99 7.85 11.47
CA VAL A 172 -30.36 7.29 11.51
C VAL A 172 -30.36 6.06 12.40
N THR A 173 -31.22 6.07 13.40
CA THR A 173 -31.44 4.95 14.29
C THR A 173 -32.92 4.59 14.32
N THR A 174 -33.27 3.46 14.91
CA THR A 174 -34.65 3.00 15.04
C THR A 174 -35.00 2.78 16.50
N ALA A 175 -36.20 3.24 16.88
CA ALA A 175 -36.82 2.88 18.14
C ALA A 175 -38.00 1.93 17.84
N GLU A 176 -38.06 0.81 18.56
CA GLU A 176 -39.08 -0.20 18.32
C GLU A 176 -39.95 -0.46 19.54
N GLY A 177 -41.23 -0.70 19.27
CA GLY A 177 -42.20 -1.21 20.21
C GLY A 177 -43.12 -2.23 19.54
N GLN A 178 -43.75 -3.07 20.33
CA GLN A 178 -44.71 -4.03 19.80
C GLN A 178 -45.92 -4.20 20.71
N ILE A 179 -47.06 -4.52 20.09
CA ILE A 179 -48.28 -5.00 20.78
C ILE A 179 -48.52 -6.45 20.39
N LEU A 180 -49.00 -7.24 21.35
CA LEU A 180 -49.33 -8.66 21.17
C LEU A 180 -50.85 -8.86 21.11
N TYR A 181 -51.28 -9.86 20.38
CA TYR A 181 -52.68 -10.22 20.22
C TYR A 181 -52.98 -11.63 20.74
N ASP A 182 -54.23 -11.84 21.14
CA ASP A 182 -54.70 -13.18 21.44
C ASP A 182 -54.85 -14.06 20.17
N VAL A 183 -54.99 -15.35 20.35
CA VAL A 183 -55.25 -16.31 19.26
C VAL A 183 -56.49 -15.86 18.50
N ASN A 184 -56.43 -15.86 17.17
CA ASN A 184 -57.51 -15.48 16.28
C ASN A 184 -58.17 -14.13 16.59
N SER A 185 -57.39 -13.17 17.14
CA SER A 185 -57.90 -11.86 17.49
C SER A 185 -57.02 -10.77 16.88
N SER A 186 -57.68 -9.67 16.47
CA SER A 186 -57.08 -8.39 16.07
C SER A 186 -57.35 -7.29 17.10
N ALA A 187 -58.03 -7.61 18.21
CA ALA A 187 -58.34 -6.64 19.26
C ALA A 187 -57.11 -6.27 20.09
N VAL A 188 -56.83 -4.96 20.20
CA VAL A 188 -55.73 -4.44 21.01
C VAL A 188 -56.20 -4.31 22.46
N LYS A 189 -55.56 -5.03 23.39
CA LYS A 189 -55.83 -4.89 24.82
C LYS A 189 -55.21 -3.62 25.35
N GLY A 190 -55.88 -2.90 26.27
CA GLY A 190 -55.36 -1.68 26.90
C GLY A 190 -54.04 -1.87 27.59
N SER A 191 -53.79 -3.07 28.17
CA SER A 191 -52.48 -3.43 28.79
C SER A 191 -51.32 -3.42 27.80
N GLN A 192 -51.59 -3.69 26.53
CA GLN A 192 -50.55 -3.71 25.48
C GLN A 192 -50.11 -2.30 25.08
N LEU A 193 -50.95 -1.31 25.20
CA LEU A 193 -50.63 0.12 24.93
C LEU A 193 -49.65 0.72 25.94
N GLY A 194 -49.47 0.07 27.08
CA GLY A 194 -48.58 0.52 28.16
C GLY A 194 -47.53 -0.54 28.55
N ASN A 195 -47.31 -1.52 27.71
CA ASN A 195 -46.27 -2.53 27.98
C ASN A 195 -44.85 -1.93 27.91
N SER A 196 -43.83 -2.69 28.33
CA SER A 196 -42.46 -2.19 28.45
C SER A 196 -41.85 -1.77 27.13
N SER A 197 -42.18 -2.49 26.01
CA SER A 197 -41.62 -2.17 24.69
C SER A 197 -42.23 -0.88 24.12
N ILE A 198 -43.57 -0.68 24.32
CA ILE A 198 -44.25 0.55 23.92
C ILE A 198 -43.75 1.74 24.75
N LYS A 199 -43.53 1.56 26.06
CA LYS A 199 -42.98 2.65 26.89
C LYS A 199 -41.57 3.05 26.44
N LYS A 200 -40.72 2.12 26.03
CA LYS A 200 -39.39 2.43 25.48
C LYS A 200 -39.50 3.22 24.17
N LEU A 201 -40.40 2.80 23.27
CA LEU A 201 -40.65 3.54 22.02
C LEU A 201 -41.15 4.95 22.29
N GLN A 202 -42.12 5.10 23.20
CA GLN A 202 -42.67 6.42 23.58
C GLN A 202 -41.60 7.31 24.22
N GLY A 203 -40.71 6.77 25.04
CA GLY A 203 -39.59 7.49 25.62
C GLY A 203 -38.64 8.03 24.53
N ALA A 204 -38.27 7.20 23.55
CA ALA A 204 -37.42 7.62 22.45
C ALA A 204 -38.09 8.71 21.55
N ILE A 205 -39.41 8.59 21.30
CA ILE A 205 -40.17 9.62 20.55
C ILE A 205 -40.24 10.93 21.33
N ALA A 206 -40.49 10.84 22.63
CA ALA A 206 -40.55 12.04 23.49
C ALA A 206 -39.20 12.76 23.55
N GLU A 207 -38.11 12.02 23.72
CA GLU A 207 -36.74 12.58 23.65
C GLU A 207 -36.49 13.26 22.29
N GLY A 208 -36.96 12.64 21.20
CA GLY A 208 -36.88 13.21 19.86
C GLY A 208 -37.68 14.51 19.72
N ALA A 209 -38.87 14.56 20.33
CA ALA A 209 -39.73 15.75 20.27
C ALA A 209 -39.21 16.93 21.12
N GLU A 210 -38.43 16.65 22.17
CA GLU A 210 -37.83 17.67 23.06
C GLU A 210 -36.46 18.15 22.54
N SER A 211 -35.81 17.41 21.65
CA SER A 211 -34.49 17.72 21.15
C SER A 211 -34.52 18.43 19.80
N GLU A 212 -33.89 19.61 19.71
CA GLU A 212 -33.69 20.30 18.43
C GLU A 212 -32.80 19.51 17.43
N ARG A 213 -32.14 18.47 17.92
CA ARG A 213 -31.18 17.66 17.15
C ARG A 213 -31.73 16.32 16.69
N ILE A 214 -32.92 15.93 17.13
CA ILE A 214 -33.53 14.66 16.75
C ILE A 214 -34.80 14.96 15.92
N THR A 215 -34.88 14.34 14.78
CA THR A 215 -36.04 14.43 13.90
C THR A 215 -36.66 13.04 13.73
N VAL A 216 -37.95 12.93 14.02
CA VAL A 216 -38.75 11.74 13.71
C VAL A 216 -39.04 11.74 12.22
N ARG A 217 -38.44 10.81 11.46
CA ARG A 217 -38.60 10.72 10.01
C ARG A 217 -39.89 10.01 9.60
N GLY A 218 -40.19 8.92 10.28
CA GLY A 218 -41.39 8.13 10.00
C GLY A 218 -41.47 6.89 10.85
N THR A 219 -42.64 6.23 10.77
CA THR A 219 -42.86 4.96 11.48
C THR A 219 -43.41 3.93 10.53
N LYS A 220 -42.84 2.74 10.56
CA LYS A 220 -43.37 1.53 9.89
C LYS A 220 -44.14 0.71 10.90
N ILE A 221 -45.39 0.43 10.59
CA ILE A 221 -46.25 -0.47 11.37
C ILE A 221 -46.37 -1.75 10.59
N ILE A 222 -45.80 -2.83 11.12
CA ILE A 222 -45.81 -4.14 10.46
C ILE A 222 -46.56 -5.14 11.33
N SER A 223 -47.60 -5.70 10.78
CA SER A 223 -48.47 -6.66 11.49
C SER A 223 -48.35 -8.06 10.95
N TYR A 224 -48.37 -9.00 11.86
CA TYR A 224 -48.12 -10.41 11.59
C TYR A 224 -49.17 -11.30 12.24
N ALA A 225 -49.30 -12.49 11.70
CA ALA A 225 -49.95 -13.64 12.33
C ALA A 225 -48.91 -14.73 12.62
N SER A 226 -49.13 -15.50 13.69
CA SER A 226 -48.27 -16.66 13.98
C SER A 226 -48.49 -17.76 12.93
N PRO A 227 -47.45 -18.55 12.58
CA PRO A 227 -47.56 -19.60 11.57
C PRO A 227 -48.26 -20.87 12.11
N GLU A 228 -49.39 -20.71 12.79
CA GLU A 228 -50.19 -21.83 13.35
C GLU A 228 -51.50 -22.06 12.64
N GLY A 229 -51.88 -21.25 11.66
CA GLY A 229 -53.12 -21.34 10.87
C GLY A 229 -52.82 -21.24 9.38
N GLY A 230 -53.81 -21.58 8.56
CA GLY A 230 -53.68 -21.50 7.10
C GLY A 230 -53.34 -20.10 6.60
N GLU A 231 -52.65 -20.03 5.47
CA GLU A 231 -52.12 -18.78 4.89
C GLU A 231 -53.21 -17.72 4.67
N GLU A 232 -54.35 -18.09 4.05
CA GLU A 232 -55.45 -17.16 3.77
C GLU A 232 -56.05 -16.55 5.04
N LEU A 233 -56.18 -17.35 6.12
CA LEU A 233 -56.66 -16.87 7.42
C LEU A 233 -55.64 -15.90 8.05
N ASN A 234 -54.37 -16.22 7.97
CA ASN A 234 -53.30 -15.41 8.55
C ASN A 234 -53.09 -14.09 7.80
N ASP A 235 -53.25 -14.09 6.49
CA ASP A 235 -53.24 -12.89 5.67
C ASP A 235 -54.37 -11.94 6.08
N LYS A 236 -55.59 -12.42 6.19
CA LYS A 236 -56.74 -11.65 6.67
C LYS A 236 -56.51 -11.15 8.10
N LEU A 237 -56.06 -12.00 9.00
CA LEU A 237 -55.83 -11.67 10.40
C LEU A 237 -54.70 -10.63 10.55
N SER A 238 -53.62 -10.72 9.77
CA SER A 238 -52.54 -9.73 9.79
C SER A 238 -53.01 -8.38 9.25
N GLN A 239 -53.90 -8.37 8.24
CA GLN A 239 -54.50 -7.15 7.74
C GLN A 239 -55.41 -6.49 8.80
N GLU A 240 -56.30 -7.22 9.45
CA GLU A 240 -57.11 -6.72 10.54
C GLU A 240 -56.26 -6.17 11.70
N ARG A 241 -55.15 -6.86 12.04
CA ARG A 241 -54.20 -6.38 13.03
C ARG A 241 -53.50 -5.10 12.59
N SER A 242 -53.21 -4.91 11.30
CA SER A 242 -52.62 -3.69 10.80
C SER A 242 -53.54 -2.46 10.96
N GLU A 243 -54.84 -2.65 10.70
CA GLU A 243 -55.84 -1.63 10.92
C GLU A 243 -56.01 -1.27 12.43
N ALA A 244 -56.00 -2.30 13.29
CA ALA A 244 -56.08 -2.11 14.74
C ALA A 244 -54.80 -1.43 15.27
N ALA A 245 -53.62 -1.81 14.78
CA ALA A 245 -52.37 -1.19 15.13
C ALA A 245 -52.28 0.27 14.66
N GLN A 246 -52.82 0.60 13.48
CA GLN A 246 -52.91 1.98 13.00
C GLN A 246 -53.76 2.84 13.92
N LYS A 247 -54.88 2.31 14.43
CA LYS A 247 -55.72 3.00 15.42
C LYS A 247 -54.99 3.18 16.76
N ALA A 248 -54.26 2.14 17.19
CA ALA A 248 -53.44 2.19 18.41
C ALA A 248 -52.31 3.22 18.30
N TRP A 249 -51.69 3.34 17.09
CA TRP A 249 -50.62 4.31 16.84
C TRP A 249 -51.00 5.76 17.16
N LYS A 250 -52.25 6.13 16.91
CA LYS A 250 -52.73 7.48 17.28
C LYS A 250 -52.60 7.82 18.79
N GLN A 251 -52.50 6.78 19.63
CA GLN A 251 -52.28 6.95 21.08
C GLN A 251 -50.83 6.75 21.47
N ILE A 252 -50.16 5.80 20.83
CA ILE A 252 -48.78 5.44 21.11
C ILE A 252 -47.82 6.47 20.54
N GLY A 253 -48.04 6.93 19.31
CA GLY A 253 -47.13 7.75 18.52
C GLY A 253 -47.26 9.26 18.77
N LYS A 254 -47.76 9.72 19.93
CA LYS A 254 -47.79 11.12 20.28
C LYS A 254 -46.37 11.68 20.29
N GLY A 255 -46.15 12.75 19.53
CA GLY A 255 -44.82 13.35 19.31
C GLY A 255 -44.13 12.87 18.01
N ALA A 256 -44.68 11.88 17.31
CA ALA A 256 -44.20 11.41 16.00
C ALA A 256 -45.10 11.83 14.83
N GLU A 257 -46.02 12.80 15.05
CA GLU A 257 -47.04 13.21 14.06
C GLU A 257 -46.41 13.84 12.80
N ALA A 258 -45.21 14.37 12.90
CA ALA A 258 -44.50 14.99 11.78
C ALA A 258 -43.91 13.96 10.79
N GLY A 259 -43.77 12.70 11.20
CA GLY A 259 -43.23 11.64 10.36
C GLY A 259 -44.27 10.93 9.53
N SER A 260 -43.87 10.33 8.41
CA SER A 260 -44.72 9.46 7.60
C SER A 260 -45.07 8.16 8.33
N THR A 261 -46.27 7.62 8.07
CA THR A 261 -46.65 6.31 8.62
C THR A 261 -46.88 5.34 7.47
N GLU A 262 -46.03 4.32 7.41
CA GLU A 262 -46.16 3.18 6.47
C GLU A 262 -46.81 1.99 7.20
N ILE A 263 -47.79 1.37 6.59
CA ILE A 263 -48.50 0.23 7.17
C ILE A 263 -48.36 -0.98 6.26
N LYS A 264 -47.96 -2.12 6.85
CA LYS A 264 -47.76 -3.37 6.13
C LYS A 264 -48.34 -4.54 6.93
N SER A 265 -49.05 -5.42 6.22
CA SER A 265 -49.41 -6.74 6.70
C SER A 265 -48.55 -7.79 6.02
N VAL A 266 -48.09 -8.80 6.74
CA VAL A 266 -47.13 -9.80 6.24
C VAL A 266 -47.74 -11.22 6.20
N GLY A 267 -48.88 -11.44 6.85
CA GLY A 267 -49.41 -12.80 7.03
C GLY A 267 -48.61 -13.54 8.11
N GLN A 268 -48.10 -14.71 7.79
CA GLN A 268 -47.33 -15.56 8.71
C GLN A 268 -45.92 -15.01 8.98
N ASP A 269 -45.54 -14.85 10.26
CA ASP A 269 -44.23 -14.37 10.70
C ASP A 269 -43.16 -15.47 10.75
N TRP A 270 -42.77 -15.98 9.58
CA TRP A 270 -41.78 -17.05 9.48
C TRP A 270 -40.36 -16.57 9.86
N GLU A 271 -40.05 -15.32 9.58
CA GLU A 271 -38.75 -14.71 9.96
C GLU A 271 -38.66 -14.57 11.47
N GLY A 272 -39.67 -13.96 12.10
CA GLY A 272 -39.74 -13.86 13.55
C GLY A 272 -39.81 -15.20 14.24
N PHE A 273 -40.46 -16.21 13.61
CA PHE A 273 -40.47 -17.58 14.11
C PHE A 273 -39.05 -18.17 14.15
N GLN A 274 -38.29 -18.01 13.08
CA GLN A 274 -36.89 -18.47 13.04
C GLN A 274 -36.01 -17.79 14.10
N GLU A 275 -36.17 -16.49 14.28
CA GLU A 275 -35.46 -15.72 15.30
C GLU A 275 -35.87 -16.19 16.73
N ALA A 276 -37.13 -16.33 16.99
CA ALA A 276 -37.64 -16.79 18.28
C ALA A 276 -37.17 -18.20 18.64
N ILE A 277 -37.18 -19.14 17.65
CA ILE A 277 -36.60 -20.47 17.86
C ILE A 277 -35.11 -20.43 18.16
N LYS A 278 -34.32 -19.63 17.42
CA LYS A 278 -32.88 -19.47 17.72
C LYS A 278 -32.63 -18.96 19.14
N ALA A 279 -33.45 -18.04 19.61
CA ALA A 279 -33.35 -17.46 20.94
C ALA A 279 -33.95 -18.31 22.06
N SER A 280 -34.74 -19.34 21.73
CA SER A 280 -35.45 -20.21 22.70
C SER A 280 -34.51 -21.22 23.36
N ASN A 281 -34.97 -21.76 24.50
CA ASN A 281 -34.31 -22.86 25.21
C ASN A 281 -34.93 -24.23 24.82
N LEU A 282 -35.62 -24.34 23.71
CA LEU A 282 -36.20 -25.60 23.24
C LEU A 282 -35.10 -26.62 22.96
N GLU A 283 -35.28 -27.87 23.42
CA GLU A 283 -34.29 -28.95 23.26
C GLU A 283 -34.07 -29.28 21.75
N ASP A 284 -35.14 -29.26 20.96
CA ASP A 284 -35.14 -29.64 19.54
C ASP A 284 -35.01 -28.43 18.59
N LYS A 285 -34.53 -27.27 19.04
CA LYS A 285 -34.43 -26.06 18.20
C LYS A 285 -33.66 -26.27 16.91
N ASP A 286 -32.60 -27.07 16.93
CA ASP A 286 -31.78 -27.33 15.74
C ASP A 286 -32.54 -28.16 14.69
N LEU A 287 -33.40 -29.07 15.14
CA LEU A 287 -34.28 -29.83 14.27
C LEU A 287 -35.29 -28.90 13.59
N ILE A 288 -35.93 -28.00 14.35
CA ILE A 288 -36.89 -27.03 13.83
C ILE A 288 -36.20 -26.10 12.79
N LEU A 289 -35.04 -25.57 13.11
CA LEU A 289 -34.27 -24.71 12.21
C LEU A 289 -33.86 -25.43 10.92
N ARG A 290 -33.58 -26.73 11.01
CA ARG A 290 -33.31 -27.58 9.84
C ARG A 290 -34.56 -27.72 8.95
N VAL A 291 -35.73 -27.99 9.53
CA VAL A 291 -37.01 -28.03 8.79
C VAL A 291 -37.25 -26.71 8.05
N LEU A 292 -37.05 -25.57 8.74
CA LEU A 292 -37.18 -24.24 8.14
C LEU A 292 -36.23 -24.01 6.96
N SER A 293 -35.03 -24.57 7.02
CA SER A 293 -34.05 -24.45 5.96
C SER A 293 -34.31 -25.37 4.76
N MET A 294 -34.95 -26.52 4.99
CA MET A 294 -35.24 -27.51 3.95
C MET A 294 -36.44 -27.14 3.09
N TYR A 295 -37.43 -26.49 3.67
CA TYR A 295 -38.70 -26.18 2.99
C TYR A 295 -38.88 -24.66 2.89
N SER A 296 -39.18 -24.16 1.69
CA SER A 296 -39.51 -22.75 1.45
C SER A 296 -41.03 -22.50 1.45
N ASP A 297 -41.83 -23.52 1.17
CA ASP A 297 -43.28 -23.44 1.13
C ASP A 297 -43.87 -23.35 2.54
N PRO A 298 -44.66 -22.29 2.86
CA PRO A 298 -45.25 -22.09 4.19
C PRO A 298 -46.12 -23.21 4.67
N ALA A 299 -46.94 -23.79 3.79
CA ALA A 299 -47.85 -24.88 4.16
C ALA A 299 -47.11 -26.18 4.48
N VAL A 300 -46.04 -26.46 3.74
CA VAL A 300 -45.15 -27.59 4.01
C VAL A 300 -44.41 -27.37 5.34
N ARG A 301 -43.86 -26.19 5.59
CA ARG A 301 -43.22 -25.83 6.87
C ARG A 301 -44.16 -26.05 8.06
N GLU A 302 -45.41 -25.55 7.95
CA GLU A 302 -46.41 -25.69 8.98
C GLU A 302 -46.74 -27.16 9.25
N SER A 303 -46.93 -27.96 8.18
CA SER A 303 -47.21 -29.40 8.28
C SER A 303 -46.09 -30.17 8.96
N GLU A 304 -44.83 -29.93 8.54
CA GLU A 304 -43.66 -30.62 9.07
C GLU A 304 -43.40 -30.26 10.55
N ILE A 305 -43.61 -29.00 10.94
CA ILE A 305 -43.47 -28.57 12.34
C ILE A 305 -44.58 -29.18 13.20
N LYS A 306 -45.83 -29.28 12.69
CA LYS A 306 -46.94 -29.97 13.37
C LYS A 306 -46.69 -31.47 13.57
N ASN A 307 -45.95 -32.10 12.66
CA ASN A 307 -45.57 -33.50 12.76
C ASN A 307 -44.60 -33.78 13.93
N LEU A 308 -43.92 -32.76 14.43
CA LEU A 308 -43.08 -32.80 15.64
C LEU A 308 -43.97 -32.62 16.88
N SER A 309 -44.85 -33.54 17.17
CA SER A 309 -46.02 -33.38 18.08
C SER A 309 -45.70 -32.88 19.49
N GLN A 310 -44.61 -33.32 20.11
CA GLN A 310 -44.24 -32.89 21.45
C GLN A 310 -43.66 -31.45 21.41
N VAL A 311 -42.75 -31.20 20.48
CA VAL A 311 -42.13 -29.91 20.24
C VAL A 311 -43.14 -28.84 19.79
N TYR A 312 -44.15 -29.22 19.01
CA TYR A 312 -45.19 -28.30 18.56
C TYR A 312 -46.01 -27.72 19.72
N THR A 313 -46.28 -28.53 20.76
CA THR A 313 -46.97 -28.04 21.96
C THR A 313 -46.16 -26.96 22.67
N GLU A 314 -44.88 -27.16 22.82
CA GLU A 314 -43.97 -26.19 23.42
C GLU A 314 -43.85 -24.89 22.57
N ILE A 315 -43.77 -25.03 21.24
CA ILE A 315 -43.75 -23.89 20.31
C ILE A 315 -45.06 -23.08 20.44
N LYS A 316 -46.19 -23.76 20.55
CA LYS A 316 -47.49 -23.11 20.67
C LYS A 316 -47.63 -22.28 21.94
N GLU A 317 -47.02 -22.74 23.02
CA GLU A 317 -47.08 -22.08 24.33
C GLU A 317 -46.03 -20.99 24.50
N GLN A 318 -44.81 -21.19 23.99
CA GLN A 318 -43.68 -20.34 24.26
C GLN A 318 -43.31 -19.39 23.11
N VAL A 319 -43.59 -19.79 21.84
CA VAL A 319 -43.11 -19.06 20.65
C VAL A 319 -44.22 -18.30 19.95
N PHE A 320 -45.33 -18.99 19.61
CA PHE A 320 -46.39 -18.36 18.84
C PHE A 320 -47.05 -17.13 19.49
N PRO A 321 -47.18 -17.03 20.83
CA PRO A 321 -47.70 -15.81 21.43
C PRO A 321 -46.91 -14.54 21.07
N GLU A 322 -45.58 -14.63 20.96
CA GLU A 322 -44.69 -13.51 20.60
C GLU A 322 -44.79 -13.12 19.12
N LEU A 323 -45.34 -14.00 18.26
CA LEU A 323 -45.46 -13.77 16.82
C LEU A 323 -46.83 -13.19 16.42
N ARG A 324 -47.80 -13.20 17.34
CA ARG A 324 -49.10 -12.53 17.15
C ARG A 324 -48.95 -11.08 17.48
N ARG A 325 -48.25 -10.33 16.64
CA ARG A 325 -47.76 -8.99 16.98
C ARG A 325 -47.97 -7.96 15.88
N SER A 326 -47.99 -6.70 16.30
CA SER A 326 -47.72 -5.58 15.41
C SER A 326 -46.49 -4.82 15.97
N ARG A 327 -45.50 -4.63 15.11
CA ARG A 327 -44.28 -3.87 15.43
C ARG A 327 -44.44 -2.45 14.95
N PHE A 328 -44.00 -1.49 15.76
CA PHE A 328 -43.89 -0.07 15.46
C PHE A 328 -42.40 0.24 15.41
N ILE A 329 -41.88 0.58 14.24
CA ILE A 329 -40.47 0.85 13.99
C ILE A 329 -40.37 2.31 13.58
N THR A 330 -39.94 3.16 14.50
CA THR A 330 -39.81 4.60 14.28
C THR A 330 -38.36 4.95 13.95
N GLU A 331 -38.16 5.59 12.80
CA GLU A 331 -36.86 6.09 12.38
C GLU A 331 -36.61 7.47 12.99
N LEU A 332 -35.51 7.59 13.72
CA LEU A 332 -35.04 8.81 14.37
C LEU A 332 -33.73 9.24 13.69
N GLU A 333 -33.72 10.45 13.14
CA GLU A 333 -32.49 11.06 12.61
C GLU A 333 -31.90 11.98 13.67
N TYR A 334 -30.70 11.70 14.12
CA TYR A 334 -29.91 12.53 15.00
C TYR A 334 -28.97 13.41 14.17
N GLN A 335 -29.03 14.71 14.36
CA GLN A 335 -28.17 15.72 13.73
C GLN A 335 -26.98 16.03 14.65
N ASN A 336 -25.80 15.57 14.25
CA ASN A 336 -24.53 15.94 14.87
C ASN A 336 -24.13 17.38 14.53
N TYR A 337 -23.01 17.86 15.06
CA TYR A 337 -22.46 19.16 14.74
C TYR A 337 -22.05 19.21 13.25
N SER A 338 -22.40 20.29 12.55
CA SER A 338 -21.84 20.56 11.23
C SER A 338 -20.33 20.86 11.33
N GLU A 339 -19.61 20.77 10.20
CA GLU A 339 -18.20 21.18 10.16
C GLU A 339 -18.00 22.63 10.64
N ALA A 340 -18.93 23.52 10.31
CA ALA A 340 -18.91 24.91 10.76
C ALA A 340 -19.08 25.03 12.29
N ASP A 341 -19.96 24.21 12.88
CA ASP A 341 -20.13 24.16 14.31
C ASP A 341 -18.89 23.60 15.03
N LEU A 342 -18.30 22.54 14.50
CA LEU A 342 -17.07 21.97 15.04
C LEU A 342 -15.93 23.00 15.05
N LYS A 343 -15.72 23.71 13.94
CA LYS A 343 -14.72 24.78 13.85
C LYS A 343 -14.98 25.91 14.84
N ARG A 344 -16.24 26.33 14.98
CA ARG A 344 -16.65 27.36 15.95
C ARG A 344 -16.41 26.90 17.38
N LEU A 345 -16.69 25.65 17.73
CA LEU A 345 -16.41 25.08 19.05
C LEU A 345 -14.90 25.05 19.35
N LEU A 346 -14.07 24.79 18.34
CA LEU A 346 -12.62 24.89 18.47
C LEU A 346 -12.16 26.32 18.74
N GLU A 347 -12.64 27.32 17.98
CA GLU A 347 -12.31 28.73 18.13
C GLU A 347 -12.68 29.24 19.55
N HIS A 348 -13.82 28.81 20.07
CA HIS A 348 -14.28 29.15 21.41
C HIS A 348 -13.70 28.27 22.52
N LYS A 349 -12.73 27.38 22.21
CA LYS A 349 -12.09 26.47 23.17
C LYS A 349 -13.06 25.53 23.92
N ARG A 350 -14.16 25.15 23.26
CA ARG A 350 -15.23 24.31 23.84
C ARG A 350 -15.11 22.85 23.48
N LEU A 351 -13.89 22.33 23.29
CA LEU A 351 -13.63 20.92 22.93
C LEU A 351 -14.18 19.92 23.94
N TYR A 352 -14.43 20.33 25.17
CA TYR A 352 -15.02 19.50 26.23
C TYR A 352 -16.47 19.07 25.95
N LEU A 353 -17.15 19.72 25.01
CA LEU A 353 -18.50 19.36 24.55
C LEU A 353 -18.50 18.28 23.45
N LEU A 354 -17.35 17.98 22.88
CA LEU A 354 -17.20 17.06 21.78
C LEU A 354 -16.89 15.64 22.28
N ASP A 355 -17.49 14.66 21.62
CA ASP A 355 -17.16 13.25 21.74
C ASP A 355 -15.91 12.87 20.94
N GLU A 356 -15.54 11.59 20.96
CA GLU A 356 -14.36 11.06 20.27
C GLU A 356 -14.43 11.34 18.77
N GLU A 357 -15.54 10.98 18.12
CA GLU A 357 -15.69 11.06 16.66
C GLU A 357 -15.66 12.52 16.17
N ALA A 358 -16.28 13.43 16.93
CA ALA A 358 -16.27 14.86 16.62
C ALA A 358 -14.87 15.49 16.74
N ILE A 359 -14.07 15.08 17.74
CA ILE A 359 -12.68 15.53 17.87
C ILE A 359 -11.81 14.95 16.75
N LEU A 360 -11.98 13.67 16.40
CA LEU A 360 -11.27 13.06 15.29
C LEU A 360 -11.61 13.72 13.95
N ARG A 361 -12.90 14.03 13.73
CA ARG A 361 -13.37 14.79 12.56
C ARG A 361 -12.73 16.16 12.50
N LEU A 362 -12.72 16.89 13.60
CA LEU A 362 -12.12 18.21 13.67
C LEU A 362 -10.62 18.19 13.37
N ALA A 363 -9.91 17.14 13.82
CA ALA A 363 -8.51 16.92 13.47
C ALA A 363 -8.31 16.63 11.97
N ALA A 364 -9.23 15.89 11.34
CA ALA A 364 -9.20 15.63 9.90
C ALA A 364 -9.46 16.90 9.06
N LEU A 365 -10.24 17.85 9.58
CA LEU A 365 -10.59 19.10 8.91
C LEU A 365 -9.52 20.20 8.99
N THR A 366 -8.45 20.01 9.75
CA THR A 366 -7.38 21.01 9.88
C THR A 366 -6.14 20.62 9.09
N ASP A 367 -5.49 21.63 8.45
CA ASP A 367 -4.21 21.44 7.76
C ASP A 367 -3.01 21.63 8.70
N SER A 368 -3.21 22.25 9.87
CA SER A 368 -2.14 22.49 10.84
C SER A 368 -1.74 21.21 11.58
N LEU A 369 -0.50 20.77 11.40
CA LEU A 369 0.05 19.60 12.12
C LEU A 369 0.06 19.79 13.64
N GLU A 370 0.30 21.01 14.14
CA GLU A 370 0.23 21.32 15.56
C GLU A 370 -1.19 21.14 16.11
N MET A 371 -2.18 21.59 15.34
CA MET A 371 -3.58 21.46 15.72
C MET A 371 -4.01 20.00 15.66
N LYS A 372 -3.67 19.24 14.58
CA LYS A 372 -3.89 17.79 14.49
C LYS A 372 -3.33 17.09 15.72
N GLN A 373 -2.06 17.37 16.06
CA GLN A 373 -1.39 16.78 17.22
C GLN A 373 -2.14 17.08 18.52
N THR A 374 -2.63 18.30 18.70
CA THR A 374 -3.39 18.71 19.89
C THR A 374 -4.72 17.96 19.98
N LEU A 375 -5.46 17.86 18.89
CA LEU A 375 -6.77 17.22 18.84
C LEU A 375 -6.66 15.69 19.00
N TYR A 376 -5.74 15.04 18.29
CA TYR A 376 -5.52 13.59 18.44
C TYR A 376 -5.01 13.23 19.84
N ARG A 377 -4.18 14.10 20.45
CA ARG A 377 -3.80 13.94 21.86
C ARG A 377 -5.00 14.05 22.80
N ALA A 378 -5.88 15.02 22.57
CA ALA A 378 -7.10 15.14 23.37
C ALA A 378 -8.00 13.90 23.25
N ALA A 379 -8.18 13.36 22.04
CA ALA A 379 -8.92 12.12 21.83
C ALA A 379 -8.24 10.92 22.55
N SER A 380 -6.92 10.77 22.41
CA SER A 380 -6.15 9.68 23.02
C SER A 380 -6.17 9.76 24.55
N GLU A 381 -5.78 10.91 25.14
CA GLU A 381 -5.52 11.02 26.59
C GLU A 381 -6.80 11.22 27.42
N ARG A 382 -7.80 11.98 26.88
CA ARG A 382 -9.03 12.25 27.61
C ARG A 382 -10.10 11.19 27.43
N MET A 383 -10.15 10.56 26.24
CA MET A 383 -11.22 9.64 25.85
C MET A 383 -10.75 8.19 25.72
N GLY A 384 -9.43 7.94 25.78
CA GLY A 384 -8.86 6.61 25.59
C GLY A 384 -8.96 6.10 24.16
N SER A 385 -9.12 7.02 23.17
CA SER A 385 -9.28 6.68 21.76
C SER A 385 -8.05 5.97 21.20
N GLN A 386 -8.21 4.72 20.75
CA GLN A 386 -7.15 3.99 20.04
C GLN A 386 -6.90 4.59 18.65
N LYS A 387 -7.94 5.07 17.96
CA LYS A 387 -7.80 5.80 16.69
C LYS A 387 -7.04 7.11 16.89
N GLY A 388 -7.42 7.89 17.92
CA GLY A 388 -6.72 9.13 18.27
C GLY A 388 -5.25 8.90 18.61
N GLN A 389 -4.94 7.82 19.32
CA GLN A 389 -3.57 7.43 19.67
C GLN A 389 -2.75 7.05 18.44
N TYR A 390 -3.30 6.23 17.53
CA TYR A 390 -2.68 5.88 16.26
C TYR A 390 -2.43 7.15 15.40
N ASN A 391 -3.47 7.97 15.20
CA ASN A 391 -3.38 9.19 14.38
C ASN A 391 -2.40 10.22 14.96
N LEU A 392 -2.26 10.27 16.29
CA LEU A 392 -1.21 11.07 16.93
C LEU A 392 0.20 10.57 16.55
N GLY A 393 0.41 9.25 16.53
CA GLY A 393 1.65 8.65 16.05
C GLY A 393 1.93 9.00 14.59
N ILE A 394 0.92 8.94 13.72
CA ILE A 394 1.04 9.35 12.30
C ILE A 394 1.41 10.83 12.18
N THR A 395 0.77 11.73 12.95
CA THR A 395 1.13 13.16 12.95
C THR A 395 2.59 13.40 13.35
N LEU A 396 3.12 12.56 14.24
CA LEU A 396 4.54 12.60 14.63
C LEU A 396 5.46 12.06 13.54
N LEU A 397 5.03 11.08 12.75
CA LEU A 397 5.78 10.64 11.54
C LEU A 397 5.89 11.79 10.53
N GLU A 398 4.79 12.51 10.24
CA GLU A 398 4.80 13.68 9.36
C GLU A 398 5.75 14.78 9.83
N LYS A 399 5.97 14.87 11.15
CA LYS A 399 6.96 15.79 11.76
C LYS A 399 8.36 15.19 11.85
N ASN A 400 8.63 14.06 11.22
CA ASN A 400 9.90 13.31 11.30
C ASN A 400 10.30 12.93 12.74
N SER A 401 9.35 12.84 13.66
CA SER A 401 9.55 12.52 15.06
C SER A 401 9.35 11.03 15.33
N TYR A 402 10.09 10.17 14.63
CA TYR A 402 9.91 8.71 14.58
C TYR A 402 9.93 8.03 15.95
N SER A 403 10.89 8.37 16.81
CA SER A 403 10.97 7.80 18.16
C SER A 403 9.79 8.19 19.04
N ALA A 404 9.26 9.40 18.88
CA ALA A 404 8.08 9.84 19.61
C ALA A 404 6.82 9.13 19.09
N ALA A 405 6.71 8.88 17.79
CA ALA A 405 5.61 8.12 17.19
C ALA A 405 5.56 6.70 17.76
N GLU A 406 6.70 6.02 17.87
CA GLU A 406 6.79 4.65 18.40
C GLU A 406 6.26 4.55 19.83
N VAL A 407 6.52 5.55 20.70
CA VAL A 407 5.97 5.59 22.07
C VAL A 407 4.44 5.54 22.11
N TYR A 408 3.77 6.13 21.10
CA TYR A 408 2.31 6.07 21.00
C TYR A 408 1.85 4.76 20.39
N PHE A 409 2.56 4.23 19.41
CA PHE A 409 2.25 2.94 18.78
C PHE A 409 2.39 1.77 19.76
N ASP A 410 3.37 1.79 20.66
CA ASP A 410 3.56 0.76 21.68
C ASP A 410 2.40 0.64 22.67
N LYS A 411 1.63 1.71 22.85
CA LYS A 411 0.48 1.73 23.76
C LYS A 411 -0.82 1.22 23.12
N LEU A 412 -0.84 0.97 21.80
CA LEU A 412 -2.02 0.45 21.12
C LEU A 412 -2.29 -1.00 21.57
N LYS A 413 -3.59 -1.36 21.68
CA LYS A 413 -4.00 -2.69 22.15
C LYS A 413 -3.75 -3.77 21.11
N ASP A 414 -4.05 -3.47 19.84
CA ASP A 414 -3.83 -4.39 18.73
C ASP A 414 -2.49 -4.09 18.06
N GLN A 415 -1.47 -4.87 18.42
CA GLN A 415 -0.13 -4.76 17.88
C GLN A 415 0.01 -5.42 16.49
N ALA A 416 -0.98 -6.18 16.05
CA ALA A 416 -1.06 -6.81 14.73
C ALA A 416 -1.92 -6.02 13.73
N ASP A 417 -2.42 -4.84 14.12
CA ASP A 417 -3.17 -3.96 13.23
C ASP A 417 -2.36 -3.63 11.97
N ALA A 418 -2.97 -3.80 10.80
CA ALA A 418 -2.30 -3.70 9.51
C ALA A 418 -1.71 -2.30 9.25
N ASP A 419 -2.45 -1.23 9.61
CA ASP A 419 -1.96 0.14 9.43
C ASP A 419 -0.80 0.43 10.38
N LEU A 420 -0.85 -0.10 11.62
CA LEU A 420 0.23 0.02 12.58
C LEU A 420 1.50 -0.68 12.10
N LEU A 421 1.39 -1.88 11.55
CA LEU A 421 2.53 -2.61 10.99
C LEU A 421 3.15 -1.82 9.82
N ASN A 422 2.33 -1.22 8.95
CA ASN A 422 2.81 -0.33 7.90
C ASN A 422 3.56 0.87 8.47
N ALA A 423 3.00 1.58 9.44
CA ALA A 423 3.61 2.76 10.06
C ALA A 423 4.96 2.41 10.72
N ARG A 424 5.05 1.28 11.41
CA ARG A 424 6.32 0.77 11.97
C ARG A 424 7.32 0.37 10.89
N GLY A 425 6.85 -0.18 9.77
CA GLY A 425 7.68 -0.45 8.61
C GLY A 425 8.33 0.82 8.06
N VAL A 426 7.59 1.92 8.02
CA VAL A 426 8.12 3.24 7.63
C VAL A 426 9.20 3.73 8.61
N ILE A 427 8.99 3.57 9.92
CA ILE A 427 10.01 3.90 10.94
C ILE A 427 11.27 3.06 10.75
N ALA A 428 11.12 1.75 10.54
CA ALA A 428 12.24 0.85 10.31
C ALA A 428 13.02 1.21 9.04
N LEU A 429 12.31 1.54 7.95
CA LEU A 429 12.90 1.96 6.67
C LEU A 429 13.72 3.24 6.83
N HIS A 430 13.15 4.23 7.51
CA HIS A 430 13.85 5.49 7.80
C HIS A 430 15.11 5.27 8.66
N GLY A 431 15.03 4.33 9.60
CA GLY A 431 16.18 3.90 10.43
C GLY A 431 17.21 3.03 9.69
N GLY A 432 17.06 2.80 8.38
CA GLY A 432 17.97 1.97 7.57
C GLY A 432 17.82 0.47 7.77
N LYS A 433 16.80 0.01 8.51
CA LYS A 433 16.52 -1.40 8.77
C LYS A 433 15.65 -2.00 7.67
N VAL A 434 16.21 -2.05 6.46
CA VAL A 434 15.47 -2.37 5.22
C VAL A 434 14.77 -3.74 5.28
N ASP A 435 15.42 -4.78 5.84
CA ASP A 435 14.84 -6.12 5.91
C ASP A 435 13.74 -6.23 7.00
N GLU A 436 13.85 -5.47 8.09
CA GLU A 436 12.81 -5.36 9.10
C GLU A 436 11.59 -4.63 8.52
N ALA A 437 11.82 -3.53 7.80
CA ALA A 437 10.76 -2.78 7.11
C ALA A 437 10.01 -3.67 6.12
N ALA A 438 10.73 -4.43 5.28
CA ALA A 438 10.11 -5.35 4.32
C ALA A 438 9.17 -6.35 5.00
N ARG A 439 9.61 -7.00 6.08
CA ARG A 439 8.77 -7.95 6.84
C ARG A 439 7.52 -7.30 7.42
N LEU A 440 7.63 -6.08 7.96
CA LEU A 440 6.48 -5.36 8.51
C LEU A 440 5.48 -4.97 7.42
N PHE A 441 5.94 -4.54 6.25
CA PHE A 441 5.09 -4.24 5.11
C PHE A 441 4.39 -5.50 4.55
N GLU A 442 5.10 -6.63 4.46
CA GLU A 442 4.52 -7.91 4.06
C GLU A 442 3.42 -8.38 5.03
N GLN A 443 3.65 -8.24 6.33
CA GLN A 443 2.66 -8.57 7.36
C GLN A 443 1.45 -7.63 7.34
N SER A 444 1.68 -6.35 7.06
CA SER A 444 0.61 -5.36 6.92
C SER A 444 -0.33 -5.67 5.76
N GLY A 445 0.20 -5.89 4.57
CA GLY A 445 -0.55 -6.19 3.36
C GLY A 445 -1.48 -5.07 2.87
N THR A 446 -1.45 -3.87 3.47
CA THR A 446 -2.24 -2.71 3.02
C THR A 446 -1.77 -2.20 1.66
N PRO A 447 -2.59 -1.42 0.92
CA PRO A 447 -2.16 -0.78 -0.32
C PRO A 447 -0.91 0.10 -0.15
N GLU A 448 -0.82 0.83 0.96
CA GLU A 448 0.33 1.66 1.32
C GLU A 448 1.58 0.82 1.57
N ALA A 449 1.43 -0.30 2.28
CA ALA A 449 2.53 -1.23 2.53
C ALA A 449 3.07 -1.85 1.23
N LYS A 450 2.23 -2.11 0.23
CA LYS A 450 2.67 -2.57 -1.10
C LYS A 450 3.52 -1.50 -1.80
N GLN A 451 3.11 -0.22 -1.74
CA GLN A 451 3.92 0.87 -2.27
C GLN A 451 5.26 0.98 -1.53
N ASN A 452 5.26 0.80 -0.23
CA ASN A 452 6.48 0.81 0.58
C ASN A 452 7.41 -0.39 0.27
N LEU A 453 6.86 -1.55 -0.07
CA LEU A 453 7.65 -2.68 -0.60
C LEU A 453 8.29 -2.34 -1.94
N GLY A 454 7.61 -1.60 -2.80
CA GLY A 454 8.18 -1.06 -4.03
C GLY A 454 9.35 -0.11 -3.77
N LEU A 455 9.26 0.72 -2.73
CA LEU A 455 10.36 1.57 -2.29
C LEU A 455 11.55 0.74 -1.76
N VAL A 456 11.29 -0.31 -0.98
CA VAL A 456 12.33 -1.25 -0.52
C VAL A 456 13.01 -1.94 -1.70
N ALA A 457 12.24 -2.43 -2.69
CA ALA A 457 12.77 -3.05 -3.90
C ALA A 457 13.66 -2.07 -4.69
N LEU A 458 13.21 -0.82 -4.83
CA LEU A 458 13.96 0.23 -5.51
C LEU A 458 15.31 0.51 -4.82
N GLN A 459 15.34 0.55 -3.48
CA GLN A 459 16.59 0.71 -2.72
C GLN A 459 17.54 -0.47 -2.91
N LYS A 460 17.00 -1.67 -3.06
CA LYS A 460 17.78 -2.89 -3.38
C LYS A 460 18.18 -2.98 -4.86
N GLY A 461 17.73 -2.03 -5.70
CA GLY A 461 17.98 -2.05 -7.15
C GLY A 461 17.18 -3.10 -7.91
N ASP A 462 16.16 -3.67 -7.28
CA ASP A 462 15.20 -4.57 -7.93
C ASP A 462 14.10 -3.76 -8.63
N PHE A 463 14.44 -3.25 -9.80
CA PHE A 463 13.53 -2.42 -10.60
C PHE A 463 12.34 -3.20 -11.17
N ASP A 464 12.41 -4.52 -11.27
CA ASP A 464 11.30 -5.35 -11.75
C ASP A 464 10.21 -5.46 -10.67
N THR A 465 10.59 -5.81 -9.46
CA THR A 465 9.68 -5.81 -8.31
C THR A 465 9.15 -4.41 -8.02
N ALA A 466 10.02 -3.38 -8.02
CA ALA A 466 9.61 -2.00 -7.81
C ALA A 466 8.57 -1.55 -8.86
N ALA A 467 8.73 -1.95 -10.14
CA ALA A 467 7.77 -1.62 -11.20
C ALA A 467 6.36 -2.13 -10.88
N SER A 468 6.25 -3.40 -10.45
CA SER A 468 4.95 -4.01 -10.15
C SER A 468 4.24 -3.41 -8.93
N GLN A 469 5.00 -2.89 -7.96
CA GLN A 469 4.47 -2.35 -6.71
C GLN A 469 4.15 -0.84 -6.79
N LEU A 470 4.87 -0.11 -7.65
CA LEU A 470 4.76 1.35 -7.76
C LEU A 470 3.93 1.81 -8.97
N GLU A 471 3.45 0.90 -9.81
CA GLU A 471 2.67 1.24 -11.00
C GLU A 471 1.41 2.04 -10.65
N GLY A 472 1.26 3.21 -11.26
CA GLY A 472 0.11 4.08 -11.08
C GLY A 472 0.10 4.93 -9.81
N CYS A 473 1.15 4.86 -8.97
CA CYS A 473 1.25 5.68 -7.75
C CYS A 473 1.48 7.17 -8.05
N GLY A 474 1.94 7.53 -9.25
CA GLY A 474 2.24 8.90 -9.64
C GLY A 474 3.39 9.53 -8.84
N SER A 475 4.24 8.73 -8.20
CA SER A 475 5.30 9.18 -7.31
C SER A 475 6.64 9.31 -8.03
N ARG A 476 7.59 10.07 -7.43
CA ARG A 476 8.99 10.13 -7.88
C ARG A 476 9.61 8.74 -8.00
N ASN A 477 9.28 7.85 -7.09
CA ASN A 477 9.79 6.48 -7.10
C ASN A 477 9.31 5.69 -8.32
N GLU A 478 8.05 5.86 -8.73
CA GLU A 478 7.54 5.30 -10.00
C GLU A 478 8.28 5.89 -11.20
N ALA A 479 8.54 7.20 -11.20
CA ALA A 479 9.28 7.85 -12.28
C ALA A 479 10.70 7.31 -12.42
N ILE A 480 11.41 7.04 -11.31
CA ILE A 480 12.74 6.40 -11.31
C ILE A 480 12.67 5.02 -11.97
N VAL A 481 11.66 4.22 -11.62
CA VAL A 481 11.43 2.92 -12.25
C VAL A 481 11.17 3.07 -13.75
N LYS A 482 10.33 4.03 -14.16
CA LYS A 482 10.06 4.33 -15.58
C LYS A 482 11.33 4.72 -16.33
N ILE A 483 12.22 5.50 -15.72
CA ILE A 483 13.54 5.84 -16.30
C ILE A 483 14.36 4.56 -16.54
N SER A 484 14.43 3.67 -15.55
CA SER A 484 15.17 2.40 -15.67
C SER A 484 14.58 1.49 -16.76
N LYS A 485 13.26 1.52 -16.95
CA LYS A 485 12.52 0.77 -17.99
C LYS A 485 12.46 1.50 -19.35
N LYS A 486 13.12 2.65 -19.48
CA LYS A 486 13.20 3.47 -20.70
C LYS A 486 11.87 4.13 -21.13
N ASP A 487 10.89 4.22 -20.22
CA ASP A 487 9.68 5.02 -20.39
C ASP A 487 9.94 6.47 -19.92
N TYR A 488 10.75 7.18 -20.72
CA TYR A 488 11.21 8.53 -20.34
C TYR A 488 10.07 9.56 -20.34
N ASP A 489 9.16 9.48 -21.29
CA ASP A 489 8.02 10.40 -21.39
C ASP A 489 7.03 10.20 -20.24
N GLY A 490 6.77 8.95 -19.86
CA GLY A 490 5.98 8.63 -18.68
C GLY A 490 6.61 9.13 -17.40
N ALA A 491 7.93 8.99 -17.26
CA ALA A 491 8.67 9.50 -16.11
C ALA A 491 8.58 11.04 -16.01
N ILE A 492 8.85 11.75 -17.10
CA ILE A 492 8.79 13.23 -17.14
C ILE A 492 7.40 13.74 -16.76
N LYS A 493 6.34 13.11 -17.29
CA LYS A 493 4.94 13.49 -16.98
C LYS A 493 4.60 13.36 -15.48
N ILE A 494 5.21 12.41 -14.80
CA ILE A 494 5.05 12.27 -13.33
C ILE A 494 5.85 13.36 -12.62
N LEU A 495 7.12 13.52 -12.99
CA LEU A 495 8.06 14.43 -12.34
C LEU A 495 7.68 15.90 -12.47
N GLU A 496 7.04 16.30 -13.56
CA GLU A 496 6.53 17.67 -13.75
C GLU A 496 5.41 18.05 -12.76
N LYS A 497 4.80 17.08 -12.07
CA LYS A 497 3.77 17.35 -11.05
C LYS A 497 4.36 17.61 -9.67
N GLU A 498 5.60 17.25 -9.46
CA GLU A 498 6.31 17.43 -8.19
C GLU A 498 7.20 18.68 -8.27
N ASP A 499 6.94 19.67 -7.41
CA ASP A 499 7.69 20.93 -7.38
C ASP A 499 8.94 20.84 -6.48
N SER A 500 9.86 19.89 -6.78
CA SER A 500 11.12 19.70 -6.06
C SER A 500 12.33 19.77 -6.99
N ALA A 501 13.49 20.13 -6.45
CA ALA A 501 14.75 20.17 -7.19
C ALA A 501 15.15 18.79 -7.70
N GLU A 502 14.92 17.75 -6.89
CA GLU A 502 15.24 16.37 -7.22
C GLU A 502 14.35 15.82 -8.37
N ALA A 503 13.05 16.17 -8.38
CA ALA A 503 12.16 15.77 -9.47
C ALA A 503 12.59 16.42 -10.79
N LEU A 504 12.93 17.68 -10.77
CA LEU A 504 13.45 18.40 -11.94
C LEU A 504 14.78 17.81 -12.43
N TYR A 505 15.68 17.45 -11.51
CA TYR A 505 16.94 16.78 -11.84
C TYR A 505 16.70 15.43 -12.52
N LEU A 506 15.77 14.61 -12.01
CA LEU A 506 15.39 13.33 -12.61
C LEU A 506 14.72 13.52 -13.99
N ALA A 507 13.93 14.59 -14.17
CA ALA A 507 13.38 14.93 -15.50
C ALA A 507 14.49 15.26 -16.50
N ALA A 508 15.57 15.93 -16.04
CA ALA A 508 16.76 16.16 -16.86
C ALA A 508 17.48 14.84 -17.20
N VAL A 509 17.62 13.90 -16.24
CA VAL A 509 18.18 12.56 -16.50
C VAL A 509 17.34 11.81 -17.54
N ALA A 510 16.01 11.82 -17.42
CA ALA A 510 15.13 11.19 -18.39
C ALA A 510 15.29 11.81 -19.78
N SER A 511 15.40 13.15 -19.85
CA SER A 511 15.66 13.90 -21.10
C SER A 511 17.03 13.55 -21.70
N ALA A 512 18.08 13.44 -20.87
CA ALA A 512 19.42 13.07 -21.31
C ALA A 512 19.43 11.67 -21.93
N ARG A 513 18.83 10.69 -21.29
CA ARG A 513 18.69 9.31 -21.82
C ARG A 513 17.85 9.24 -23.09
N LYS A 514 16.86 10.13 -23.24
CA LYS A 514 16.07 10.29 -24.47
C LYS A 514 16.85 10.97 -25.58
N GLY A 515 17.93 11.70 -25.26
CA GLY A 515 18.70 12.52 -26.20
C GLY A 515 18.10 13.91 -26.45
N ASP A 516 17.18 14.36 -25.60
CA ASP A 516 16.54 15.67 -25.68
C ASP A 516 17.38 16.73 -24.96
N LYS A 517 18.24 17.42 -25.75
CA LYS A 517 19.11 18.48 -25.25
C LYS A 517 18.34 19.69 -24.68
N ALA A 518 17.21 20.03 -25.30
CA ALA A 518 16.39 21.16 -24.84
C ALA A 518 15.76 20.86 -23.48
N GLY A 519 15.24 19.63 -23.30
CA GLY A 519 14.72 19.13 -22.03
C GLY A 519 15.79 19.12 -20.94
N VAL A 520 17.01 18.64 -21.22
CA VAL A 520 18.12 18.66 -20.27
C VAL A 520 18.36 20.07 -19.75
N ASN A 521 18.54 21.05 -20.65
CA ASN A 521 18.80 22.43 -20.25
C ASN A 521 17.64 23.03 -19.45
N LYS A 522 16.40 22.83 -19.91
CA LYS A 522 15.19 23.32 -19.23
C LYS A 522 15.14 22.84 -17.78
N TYR A 523 15.25 21.53 -17.58
CA TYR A 523 15.06 20.95 -16.26
C TYR A 523 16.26 21.14 -15.34
N LEU A 524 17.51 21.11 -15.85
CA LEU A 524 18.69 21.41 -15.01
C LEU A 524 18.69 22.87 -14.53
N GLN A 525 18.35 23.83 -15.40
CA GLN A 525 18.25 25.23 -14.97
C GLN A 525 17.23 25.40 -13.86
N ALA A 526 16.02 24.84 -14.03
CA ALA A 526 14.98 24.89 -13.01
C ALA A 526 15.38 24.17 -11.70
N ALA A 527 16.11 23.05 -11.80
CA ALA A 527 16.65 22.36 -10.61
C ALA A 527 17.67 23.20 -9.88
N PHE A 528 18.61 23.87 -10.60
CA PHE A 528 19.64 24.72 -10.01
C PHE A 528 19.09 26.01 -9.40
N GLU A 529 17.97 26.54 -9.91
CA GLU A 529 17.27 27.68 -9.30
C GLU A 529 16.71 27.30 -7.90
N LYS A 530 16.25 26.04 -7.75
CA LYS A 530 15.73 25.53 -6.48
C LYS A 530 16.84 25.08 -5.51
N ASP A 531 17.83 24.37 -6.04
CA ASP A 531 19.01 23.91 -5.30
C ASP A 531 20.30 24.11 -6.11
N PRO A 532 21.04 25.20 -5.89
CA PRO A 532 22.29 25.48 -6.58
C PRO A 532 23.38 24.40 -6.42
N SER A 533 23.33 23.58 -5.36
CA SER A 533 24.32 22.53 -5.12
C SER A 533 24.24 21.39 -6.13
N LEU A 534 23.09 21.24 -6.79
CA LEU A 534 22.88 20.23 -7.83
C LEU A 534 23.73 20.48 -9.08
N ARG A 535 24.24 21.71 -9.29
CA ARG A 535 25.14 22.00 -10.41
C ARG A 535 26.44 21.20 -10.30
N ASP A 536 27.06 21.19 -9.13
CA ASP A 536 28.28 20.42 -8.90
C ASP A 536 28.03 18.91 -9.00
N THR A 537 26.82 18.48 -8.62
CA THR A 537 26.38 17.10 -8.76
C THR A 537 26.24 16.73 -10.25
N ALA A 538 25.62 17.58 -11.06
CA ALA A 538 25.42 17.34 -12.49
C ALA A 538 26.73 17.29 -13.27
N LEU A 539 27.71 18.15 -12.95
CA LEU A 539 29.03 18.16 -13.56
C LEU A 539 29.81 16.84 -13.32
N LYS A 540 29.47 16.11 -12.26
CA LYS A 540 30.09 14.83 -11.89
C LYS A 540 29.18 13.63 -12.14
N ASP A 541 28.04 13.83 -12.82
CA ASP A 541 27.11 12.76 -13.11
C ASP A 541 27.31 12.25 -14.55
N ILE A 542 27.55 10.94 -14.67
CA ILE A 542 27.75 10.28 -15.97
C ILE A 542 26.55 10.48 -16.93
N GLU A 543 25.34 10.68 -16.38
CA GLU A 543 24.12 10.92 -17.17
C GLU A 543 24.25 12.14 -18.07
N PHE A 544 25.06 13.11 -17.67
CA PHE A 544 25.23 14.37 -18.40
C PHE A 544 26.60 14.53 -19.07
N ALA A 545 27.45 13.50 -19.09
CA ALA A 545 28.81 13.58 -19.66
C ALA A 545 28.86 14.01 -21.15
N GLY A 546 27.74 13.94 -21.88
CA GLY A 546 27.65 14.38 -23.26
C GLY A 546 26.94 15.73 -23.50
N PHE A 547 26.66 16.47 -22.42
CA PHE A 547 25.91 17.74 -22.48
C PHE A 547 26.76 18.89 -21.93
N GLU A 548 26.50 20.09 -22.40
CA GLU A 548 27.03 21.33 -21.83
C GLU A 548 26.10 21.77 -20.69
N ILE A 549 26.65 21.92 -19.45
CA ILE A 549 25.91 22.24 -18.22
C ILE A 549 26.24 23.65 -17.73
#